data_cfcb1d2c427bf72183c78f7871dcf22f
#
_entry.id   cfcb1d2c427bf72183c78f7871dcf22f
#
_cell.length_a   1.000
_cell.length_b   1.000
_cell.length_c   1.000
_cell.angle_alpha   90.00
_cell.angle_beta   90.00
_cell.angle_gamma   90.00
#
_symmetry.space_group_name_H-M   'P 1'
#
loop_
_entity.id
_entity.type
_entity.pdbx_description
1 polymer ?
#
loop_
_entity_poly.entity_id
_entity_poly.type
_entity_poly.pdbx_seq_one_letter_code
_entity_poly.pdbx_strand_id
1 'polypeptide(L)'
;MEKDKNLIPSLPKGFRDRWGKELALKKKILGIAEDTFIKYGFVPLETPPMEISSNIGSFLANDEENPMSDVFTFNDDKESLTLRYDMSAPLARFVAQNYRDLVFPFKRYAYGDVFRREKPDNARYRSFMQFDADIIGLSLIHI
;
A
#
# COMPACT_ATOMS: atom_id res chain seq x y z
N MET A 1 39.01 -22.85 -6.17
CA MET A 1 38.40 -22.66 -4.84
C MET A 1 38.06 -21.20 -4.72
N GLU A 2 36.78 -20.88 -4.98
CA GLU A 2 36.22 -19.54 -4.76
C GLU A 2 36.18 -19.27 -3.26
N LYS A 3 36.81 -18.18 -2.83
CA LYS A 3 36.79 -17.75 -1.45
C LYS A 3 35.33 -17.43 -1.11
N ASP A 4 34.70 -18.17 -0.18
CA ASP A 4 33.49 -17.80 0.48
C ASP A 4 33.63 -16.36 1.00
N LYS A 5 33.05 -15.40 0.27
CA LYS A 5 32.88 -14.05 0.79
C LYS A 5 31.93 -14.20 1.97
N ASN A 6 32.44 -14.04 3.19
CA ASN A 6 31.61 -13.97 4.39
C ASN A 6 30.46 -13.01 4.13
N LEU A 7 29.26 -13.55 3.89
CA LEU A 7 28.04 -12.78 3.64
C LEU A 7 27.69 -12.07 4.94
N ILE A 8 27.85 -10.75 4.99
CA ILE A 8 27.39 -9.93 6.12
C ILE A 8 25.91 -9.66 5.90
N PRO A 9 25.03 -10.25 6.73
CA PRO A 9 23.59 -9.99 6.61
C PRO A 9 23.31 -8.50 6.78
N SER A 10 22.53 -7.92 5.87
CA SER A 10 22.17 -6.51 5.91
C SER A 10 20.78 -6.29 5.32
N LEU A 11 20.10 -5.26 5.79
CA LEU A 11 18.83 -4.83 5.22
C LEU A 11 19.05 -3.86 4.06
N PRO A 12 18.14 -3.82 3.08
CA PRO A 12 18.11 -2.77 2.09
C PRO A 12 17.95 -1.40 2.77
N LYS A 13 18.60 -0.36 2.21
CA LYS A 13 18.53 0.99 2.75
C LYS A 13 17.09 1.50 2.77
N GLY A 14 16.64 1.97 3.94
CA GLY A 14 15.29 2.48 4.16
C GLY A 14 14.26 1.41 4.53
N PHE A 15 14.69 0.18 4.77
CA PHE A 15 13.85 -0.89 5.30
C PHE A 15 14.28 -1.25 6.74
N ARG A 16 13.36 -1.78 7.52
CA ARG A 16 13.64 -2.23 8.89
C ARG A 16 12.82 -3.46 9.26
N ASP A 17 13.38 -4.29 10.12
CA ASP A 17 12.63 -5.33 10.81
C ASP A 17 11.82 -4.70 11.95
N ARG A 18 10.65 -5.28 12.22
CA ARG A 18 9.80 -4.93 13.36
C ARG A 18 9.52 -6.21 14.15
N TRP A 19 9.75 -6.18 15.43
CA TRP A 19 9.61 -7.37 16.27
C TRP A 19 9.28 -7.05 17.73
N GLY A 20 8.96 -8.10 18.50
CA GLY A 20 8.76 -8.01 19.94
C GLY A 20 7.60 -7.08 20.35
N LYS A 21 7.84 -6.24 21.35
CA LYS A 21 6.82 -5.37 21.95
C LYS A 21 6.26 -4.34 20.99
N GLU A 22 7.09 -3.79 20.09
CA GLU A 22 6.66 -2.82 19.06
C GLU A 22 5.61 -3.45 18.15
N LEU A 23 5.88 -4.66 17.65
CA LEU A 23 4.95 -5.35 16.78
C LEU A 23 3.67 -5.78 17.50
N ALA A 24 3.78 -6.21 18.75
CA ALA A 24 2.62 -6.58 19.57
C ALA A 24 1.71 -5.36 19.81
N LEU A 25 2.29 -4.21 20.14
CA LEU A 25 1.53 -2.95 20.30
C LEU A 25 0.85 -2.53 18.99
N LYS A 26 1.58 -2.59 17.87
CA LYS A 26 1.02 -2.32 16.54
C LYS A 26 -0.22 -3.18 16.28
N LYS A 27 -0.14 -4.50 16.48
CA LYS A 27 -1.27 -5.42 16.28
C LYS A 27 -2.45 -5.08 17.16
N LYS A 28 -2.22 -4.70 18.41
CA LYS A 28 -3.29 -4.29 19.34
C LYS A 28 -4.01 -3.03 18.84
N ILE A 29 -3.26 -2.02 18.38
CA ILE A 29 -3.82 -0.78 17.82
C ILE A 29 -4.64 -1.08 16.58
N LEU A 30 -4.14 -1.93 15.67
CA LEU A 30 -4.86 -2.35 14.48
C LEU A 30 -6.18 -3.03 14.83
N GLY A 31 -6.19 -3.99 15.77
CA GLY A 31 -7.41 -4.67 16.18
C GLY A 31 -8.47 -3.71 16.72
N ILE A 32 -8.09 -2.70 17.51
CA ILE A 32 -9.02 -1.66 18.00
C ILE A 32 -9.59 -0.84 16.82
N ALA A 33 -8.76 -0.50 15.85
CA ALA A 33 -9.21 0.25 14.66
C ALA A 33 -10.16 -0.60 13.81
N GLU A 34 -9.83 -1.86 13.55
CA GLU A 34 -10.69 -2.80 12.80
C GLU A 34 -12.05 -2.96 13.46
N ASP A 35 -12.08 -3.27 14.76
CA ASP A 35 -13.33 -3.41 15.53
C ASP A 35 -14.19 -2.14 15.44
N THR A 36 -13.55 -0.97 15.43
CA THR A 36 -14.24 0.30 15.30
C THR A 36 -14.85 0.46 13.92
N PHE A 37 -14.09 0.23 12.85
CA PHE A 37 -14.59 0.38 11.48
C PHE A 37 -15.70 -0.64 11.16
N ILE A 38 -15.57 -1.88 11.63
CA ILE A 38 -16.63 -2.90 11.49
C ILE A 38 -17.94 -2.41 12.12
N LYS A 39 -17.92 -1.81 13.31
CA LYS A 39 -19.13 -1.24 13.98
C LYS A 39 -19.79 -0.15 13.16
N TYR A 40 -19.05 0.60 12.34
CA TYR A 40 -19.57 1.64 11.45
C TYR A 40 -19.93 1.10 10.04
N GLY A 41 -19.93 -0.21 9.85
CA GLY A 41 -20.34 -0.86 8.61
C GLY A 41 -19.28 -0.84 7.52
N PHE A 42 -18.01 -0.66 7.87
CA PHE A 42 -16.92 -0.83 6.92
C PHE A 42 -16.56 -2.31 6.79
N VAL A 43 -16.26 -2.75 5.58
CA VAL A 43 -15.79 -4.11 5.30
C VAL A 43 -14.28 -4.13 5.09
N PRO A 44 -13.58 -5.19 5.51
CA PRO A 44 -12.16 -5.34 5.21
C PRO A 44 -11.94 -5.55 3.71
N LEU A 45 -10.91 -4.92 3.16
CA LEU A 45 -10.44 -5.15 1.80
C LEU A 45 -8.93 -5.36 1.81
N GLU A 46 -8.48 -6.49 1.31
CA GLU A 46 -7.07 -6.75 1.07
C GLU A 46 -6.80 -6.81 -0.43
N THR A 47 -5.85 -6.02 -0.89
CA THR A 47 -5.40 -5.99 -2.28
C THR A 47 -3.95 -6.45 -2.36
N PRO A 48 -3.50 -7.03 -3.49
CA PRO A 48 -2.11 -7.40 -3.66
C PRO A 48 -1.14 -6.23 -3.40
N PRO A 49 0.06 -6.50 -2.88
CA PRO A 49 1.07 -5.46 -2.70
C PRO A 49 1.71 -4.99 -4.01
N MET A 50 1.47 -5.72 -5.10
CA MET A 50 1.92 -5.39 -6.45
C MET A 50 0.73 -5.16 -7.37
N GLU A 51 0.87 -4.19 -8.25
CA GLU A 51 -0.10 -3.84 -9.28
C GLU A 51 0.60 -3.81 -10.64
N ILE A 52 -0.15 -4.01 -11.72
CA ILE A 52 0.34 -3.74 -13.08
C ILE A 52 0.64 -2.25 -13.19
N SER A 53 1.83 -1.88 -13.65
CA SER A 53 2.30 -0.49 -13.64
C SER A 53 1.35 0.46 -14.38
N SER A 54 0.71 0.01 -15.46
CA SER A 54 -0.28 0.80 -16.19
C SER A 54 -1.55 1.13 -15.40
N ASN A 55 -1.89 0.33 -14.37
CA ASN A 55 -3.05 0.58 -13.53
C ASN A 55 -2.81 1.70 -12.50
N ILE A 56 -1.55 1.92 -12.14
CA ILE A 56 -1.19 2.99 -11.19
C ILE A 56 -1.21 4.34 -11.89
N GLY A 57 -0.91 4.35 -13.20
CA GLY A 57 -1.11 5.48 -14.08
C GLY A 57 -0.44 6.78 -13.64
N SER A 58 -0.91 7.87 -14.22
CA SER A 58 -0.46 9.24 -13.96
C SER A 58 -0.90 9.79 -12.59
N PHE A 59 -1.59 9.02 -11.75
CA PHE A 59 -2.05 9.46 -10.42
C PHE A 59 -0.90 9.80 -9.46
N LEU A 60 0.28 9.25 -9.69
CA LEU A 60 1.48 9.50 -8.86
C LEU A 60 2.39 10.60 -9.44
N ALA A 61 1.97 11.24 -10.50
CA ALA A 61 2.77 12.24 -11.20
C ALA A 61 2.79 13.57 -10.44
N ASN A 62 3.56 13.64 -9.36
CA ASN A 62 4.03 14.93 -8.85
C ASN A 62 5.17 15.50 -9.73
N ASP A 63 5.73 14.69 -10.61
CA ASP A 63 6.78 15.04 -11.56
C ASP A 63 6.26 14.68 -12.96
N GLU A 64 5.89 15.70 -13.73
CA GLU A 64 5.40 15.55 -15.10
C GLU A 64 6.45 14.90 -16.02
N GLU A 65 7.76 15.09 -15.70
CA GLU A 65 8.87 14.53 -16.47
C GLU A 65 9.14 13.05 -16.14
N ASN A 66 8.88 12.63 -14.89
CA ASN A 66 9.14 11.25 -14.46
C ASN A 66 8.15 10.76 -13.36
N PRO A 67 6.89 10.50 -13.72
CA PRO A 67 5.83 10.16 -12.77
C PRO A 67 6.09 8.86 -11.99
N MET A 68 7.04 8.03 -12.43
CA MET A 68 7.38 6.76 -11.79
C MET A 68 8.67 6.83 -10.96
N SER A 69 9.24 8.03 -10.73
CA SER A 69 10.52 8.18 -10.01
C SER A 69 10.47 7.66 -8.57
N ASP A 70 9.33 7.80 -7.91
CA ASP A 70 9.15 7.48 -6.50
C ASP A 70 8.55 6.10 -6.22
N VAL A 71 8.35 5.27 -7.26
CA VAL A 71 7.81 3.92 -7.13
C VAL A 71 8.87 2.84 -7.41
N PHE A 72 8.70 1.69 -6.78
CA PHE A 72 9.49 0.50 -7.08
C PHE A 72 8.82 -0.27 -8.20
N THR A 73 9.47 -0.34 -9.35
CA THR A 73 8.99 -1.02 -10.55
C THR A 73 9.89 -2.20 -10.88
N PHE A 74 9.30 -3.30 -11.34
CA PHE A 74 9.99 -4.49 -11.81
C PHE A 74 9.44 -4.88 -13.16
N ASN A 75 10.26 -5.48 -13.98
CA ASN A 75 9.81 -6.14 -15.20
C ASN A 75 9.72 -7.64 -14.93
N ASP A 76 8.52 -8.18 -15.03
CA ASP A 76 8.28 -9.59 -15.23
C ASP A 76 8.21 -9.86 -16.74
N ASP A 77 8.48 -11.08 -17.19
CA ASP A 77 8.68 -11.44 -18.61
C ASP A 77 7.61 -10.87 -19.56
N LYS A 78 6.40 -10.60 -19.08
CA LYS A 78 5.26 -10.16 -19.88
C LYS A 78 4.71 -8.79 -19.55
N GLU A 79 5.00 -8.29 -18.34
CA GLU A 79 4.40 -7.06 -17.87
C GLU A 79 5.30 -6.30 -16.90
N SER A 80 5.08 -5.01 -16.79
CA SER A 80 5.73 -4.18 -15.78
C SER A 80 4.85 -4.14 -14.53
N LEU A 81 5.45 -4.48 -13.40
CA LEU A 81 4.80 -4.50 -12.08
C LEU A 81 5.35 -3.40 -11.20
N THR A 82 4.53 -2.87 -10.33
CA THR A 82 4.89 -1.80 -9.39
C THR A 82 4.42 -2.17 -7.98
N LEU A 83 5.28 -1.98 -6.98
CA LEU A 83 4.85 -2.04 -5.58
C LEU A 83 3.91 -0.87 -5.29
N ARG A 84 2.81 -1.14 -4.59
CA ARG A 84 1.82 -0.12 -4.25
C ARG A 84 2.45 1.03 -3.46
N TYR A 85 2.23 2.24 -3.94
CA TYR A 85 2.69 3.48 -3.32
C TYR A 85 1.76 3.93 -2.18
N ASP A 86 0.47 3.61 -2.31
CA ASP A 86 -0.62 3.90 -1.38
C ASP A 86 -1.67 2.76 -1.41
N MET A 87 -2.79 2.96 -0.74
CA MET A 87 -3.92 2.03 -0.73
C MET A 87 -5.08 2.50 -1.64
N SER A 88 -4.98 3.70 -2.23
CA SER A 88 -6.06 4.31 -3.03
C SER A 88 -6.06 3.82 -4.47
N ALA A 89 -4.89 3.70 -5.11
CA ALA A 89 -4.80 3.19 -6.47
C ALA A 89 -5.28 1.72 -6.58
N PRO A 90 -4.88 0.79 -5.69
CA PRO A 90 -5.46 -0.55 -5.64
C PRO A 90 -6.97 -0.58 -5.40
N LEU A 91 -7.49 0.34 -4.57
CA LEU A 91 -8.92 0.48 -4.35
C LEU A 91 -9.65 0.90 -5.62
N ALA A 92 -9.14 1.91 -6.33
CA ALA A 92 -9.73 2.39 -7.58
C ALA A 92 -9.83 1.26 -8.62
N ARG A 93 -8.78 0.46 -8.77
CA ARG A 93 -8.79 -0.72 -9.64
C ARG A 93 -9.82 -1.74 -9.18
N PHE A 94 -9.85 -2.08 -7.89
CA PHE A 94 -10.80 -3.04 -7.34
C PHE A 94 -12.24 -2.61 -7.59
N VAL A 95 -12.56 -1.35 -7.33
CA VAL A 95 -13.91 -0.80 -7.56
C VAL A 95 -14.26 -0.82 -9.04
N ALA A 96 -13.34 -0.45 -9.93
CA ALA A 96 -13.58 -0.48 -11.37
C ALA A 96 -13.87 -1.90 -11.88
N GLN A 97 -13.15 -2.90 -11.38
CA GLN A 97 -13.33 -4.31 -11.76
C GLN A 97 -14.65 -4.90 -11.22
N ASN A 98 -15.10 -4.48 -10.05
CA ASN A 98 -16.23 -5.09 -9.33
C ASN A 98 -17.45 -4.15 -9.24
N TYR A 99 -17.47 -3.07 -10.00
CA TYR A 99 -18.47 -1.99 -9.88
C TYR A 99 -19.91 -2.49 -9.89
N ARG A 100 -20.23 -3.51 -10.70
CA ARG A 100 -21.59 -4.05 -10.85
C ARG A 100 -22.04 -4.90 -9.66
N ASP A 101 -21.08 -5.44 -8.90
CA ASP A 101 -21.32 -6.36 -7.78
C ASP A 101 -21.26 -5.64 -6.42
N LEU A 102 -20.75 -4.39 -6.40
CA LEU A 102 -20.63 -3.61 -5.19
C LEU A 102 -21.94 -2.88 -4.84
N VAL A 103 -22.28 -2.91 -3.56
CA VAL A 103 -23.38 -2.12 -3.00
C VAL A 103 -22.85 -0.75 -2.58
N PHE A 104 -23.44 0.31 -3.10
CA PHE A 104 -23.06 1.70 -2.78
C PHE A 104 -24.00 2.33 -1.75
N PRO A 105 -23.51 3.20 -0.84
CA PRO A 105 -22.11 3.58 -0.69
C PRO A 105 -21.25 2.41 -0.19
N PHE A 106 -20.16 2.12 -0.90
CA PHE A 106 -19.22 1.09 -0.51
C PHE A 106 -18.22 1.64 0.51
N LYS A 107 -18.30 1.11 1.72
CA LYS A 107 -17.42 1.47 2.84
C LYS A 107 -16.39 0.38 3.03
N ARG A 108 -15.10 0.71 2.88
CA ARG A 108 -14.01 -0.26 3.11
C ARG A 108 -12.97 0.28 4.07
N TYR A 109 -12.32 -0.59 4.80
CA TYR A 109 -11.02 -0.31 5.40
C TYR A 109 -9.97 -1.28 4.90
N ALA A 110 -8.73 -0.84 4.87
CA ALA A 110 -7.58 -1.67 4.51
C ALA A 110 -6.35 -1.20 5.27
N TYR A 111 -5.42 -2.11 5.53
CA TYR A 111 -4.10 -1.75 5.99
C TYR A 111 -3.05 -2.68 5.38
N GLY A 112 -1.84 -2.18 5.29
CA GLY A 112 -0.73 -2.94 4.74
C GLY A 112 0.48 -2.06 4.49
N ASP A 113 1.59 -2.68 4.20
CA ASP A 113 2.80 -1.94 3.88
C ASP A 113 2.66 -1.31 2.49
N VAL A 114 3.05 -0.05 2.39
CA VAL A 114 3.22 0.73 1.15
C VAL A 114 4.70 1.01 0.94
N PHE A 115 5.08 1.28 -0.30
CA PHE A 115 6.48 1.31 -0.71
C PHE A 115 6.77 2.58 -1.49
N ARG A 116 7.72 3.39 -0.99
CA ARG A 116 8.13 4.64 -1.63
C ARG A 116 9.62 4.67 -1.85
N ARG A 117 10.04 4.94 -3.07
CA ARG A 117 11.46 4.98 -3.47
C ARG A 117 12.16 6.24 -3.02
N GLU A 118 11.51 7.09 -2.25
CA GLU A 118 12.06 8.34 -1.73
C GLU A 118 13.41 8.14 -1.01
N LYS A 119 14.16 9.24 -0.86
CA LYS A 119 15.41 9.24 -0.09
C LYS A 119 15.09 8.97 1.39
N PRO A 120 15.59 7.86 1.96
CA PRO A 120 15.29 7.55 3.36
C PRO A 120 16.02 8.50 4.30
N ASP A 121 15.37 8.84 5.43
CA ASP A 121 15.90 9.63 6.52
C ASP A 121 15.57 8.94 7.86
N ASN A 122 16.01 9.51 9.00
CA ASN A 122 15.90 8.91 10.33
C ASN A 122 14.47 8.49 10.73
N ALA A 123 13.44 9.18 10.21
CA ALA A 123 12.04 8.85 10.44
C ALA A 123 11.27 8.48 9.16
N ARG A 124 11.92 8.50 7.98
CA ARG A 124 11.29 8.23 6.68
C ARG A 124 11.81 6.91 6.12
N TYR A 125 10.98 5.90 6.20
CA TYR A 125 11.26 4.57 5.64
C TYR A 125 10.70 4.43 4.24
N ARG A 126 11.31 3.55 3.45
CA ARG A 126 10.82 3.18 2.11
C ARG A 126 9.70 2.15 2.14
N SER A 127 9.51 1.49 3.27
CA SER A 127 8.35 0.64 3.55
C SER A 127 7.77 1.01 4.91
N PHE A 128 6.49 1.33 4.94
CA PHE A 128 5.75 1.63 6.16
C PHE A 128 4.30 1.21 6.01
N MET A 129 3.65 0.97 7.13
CA MET A 129 2.24 0.58 7.12
C MET A 129 1.35 1.82 6.98
N GLN A 130 0.39 1.74 6.08
CA GLN A 130 -0.73 2.65 5.93
C GLN A 130 -2.01 1.94 6.38
N PHE A 131 -2.91 2.67 7.02
CA PHE A 131 -4.25 2.22 7.37
C PHE A 131 -5.23 3.25 6.80
N ASP A 132 -6.11 2.81 5.90
CA ASP A 132 -7.06 3.67 5.21
C ASP A 132 -8.48 3.18 5.41
N ALA A 133 -9.42 4.13 5.47
CA ALA A 133 -10.84 3.87 5.42
C ALA A 133 -11.51 4.84 4.45
N ASP A 134 -12.25 4.30 3.49
CA ASP A 134 -12.88 5.07 2.42
C ASP A 134 -14.34 4.75 2.28
N ILE A 135 -15.09 5.73 1.80
CA ILE A 135 -16.50 5.60 1.41
C ILE A 135 -16.62 6.03 -0.04
N ILE A 136 -17.05 5.12 -0.90
CA ILE A 136 -17.18 5.37 -2.33
C ILE A 136 -18.66 5.41 -2.70
N GLY A 137 -19.03 6.36 -3.56
CA GLY A 137 -20.40 6.52 -4.02
C GLY A 137 -21.27 7.45 -3.17
N LEU A 138 -20.64 8.27 -2.28
CA LEU A 138 -21.32 9.39 -1.65
C LEU A 138 -21.39 10.57 -2.64
N SER A 139 -22.58 11.12 -2.84
CA SER A 139 -22.75 12.40 -3.53
C SER A 139 -22.43 13.55 -2.56
N LEU A 140 -21.62 14.51 -2.98
CA LEU A 140 -21.35 15.74 -2.22
C LEU A 140 -22.62 16.61 -2.01
N ILE A 141 -23.73 16.28 -2.69
CA ILE A 141 -25.02 16.98 -2.56
C ILE A 141 -25.76 16.57 -1.28
N HIS A 142 -25.30 15.53 -0.60
CA HIS A 142 -25.99 14.96 0.58
C HIS A 142 -25.21 15.15 1.89
N ILE A 143 -24.24 16.07 1.91
CA ILE A 143 -23.53 16.51 3.12
C ILE A 143 -24.11 17.83 3.60
#